data_c294c79865b7995a290a1c838a95c876
#
_entry.id   c294c79865b7995a290a1c838a95c876
#
_cell.length_a   1.000
_cell.length_b   1.000
_cell.length_c   1.000
_cell.angle_alpha   90.00
_cell.angle_beta   90.00
_cell.angle_gamma   90.00
#
_symmetry.space_group_name_H-M   'P 1'
#
loop_
_entity.id
_entity.type
_entity.pdbx_description
1 polymer ?
#
loop_
_entity_poly.entity_id
_entity_poly.type
_entity_poly.pdbx_seq_one_letter_code
_entity_poly.pdbx_strand_id
1 'polypeptide(L)'
;MLDFLMISTRTKQSKKKDIIEIYPKFIIKKSSDLMIRGGDFYAIWIEERGLWSTDEQDALQLIDRELKNYYEEKKGTFEGTVRVLYMWDAESGMIDSWHKYCQKQMRDSFHMLDEKLIFSNSKVNKRDYASKRLSYPLEPGETQAYDKLMSTLYSEEERHKIEWAIGSIVTGDSKKIQ
;
A
#
# COMPACT_ATOMS: atom_id res chain seq x y z
N MET A 1 -0.59 4.86 -12.62
CA MET A 1 -2.04 4.49 -12.65
C MET A 1 -2.21 3.19 -11.88
N LEU A 2 -3.15 3.14 -10.94
CA LEU A 2 -3.47 1.96 -10.15
C LEU A 2 -4.06 0.86 -11.06
N ASP A 3 -3.59 -0.37 -10.92
CA ASP A 3 -3.94 -1.47 -11.85
C ASP A 3 -5.40 -1.97 -11.73
N PHE A 4 -6.08 -1.63 -10.64
CA PHE A 4 -7.49 -1.95 -10.39
C PHE A 4 -8.44 -0.81 -10.75
N LEU A 5 -7.92 0.36 -11.16
CA LEU A 5 -8.69 1.56 -11.44
C LEU A 5 -8.76 1.85 -12.94
N MET A 6 -9.95 2.06 -13.44
CA MET A 6 -10.22 2.74 -14.71
C MET A 6 -10.91 4.07 -14.42
N ILE A 7 -10.72 5.04 -15.30
CA ILE A 7 -11.41 6.33 -15.20
C ILE A 7 -12.33 6.48 -16.40
N SER A 8 -13.56 6.86 -16.13
CA SER A 8 -14.56 7.15 -17.14
C SER A 8 -15.07 8.57 -17.01
N THR A 9 -15.48 9.15 -18.12
CA THR A 9 -16.05 10.50 -18.17
C THR A 9 -17.44 10.48 -18.72
N ARG A 10 -18.26 11.42 -18.27
CA ARG A 10 -19.58 11.69 -18.82
C ARG A 10 -19.75 13.19 -19.01
N THR A 11 -20.11 13.60 -20.21
CA THR A 11 -20.44 14.99 -20.49
C THR A 11 -21.93 15.22 -20.34
N LYS A 12 -22.30 16.22 -19.53
CA LYS A 12 -23.68 16.72 -19.42
C LYS A 12 -23.73 18.10 -20.04
N GLN A 13 -24.54 18.27 -21.05
CA GLN A 13 -24.79 19.58 -21.66
C GLN A 13 -25.63 20.46 -20.73
N SER A 14 -25.19 21.69 -20.54
CA SER A 14 -25.92 22.71 -19.78
C SER A 14 -26.02 24.00 -20.58
N LYS A 15 -27.09 24.78 -20.34
CA LYS A 15 -27.32 26.09 -21.02
C LYS A 15 -26.18 27.10 -20.83
N LYS A 16 -25.34 26.94 -19.83
CA LYS A 16 -24.25 27.91 -19.51
C LYS A 16 -22.86 27.34 -19.76
N LYS A 17 -22.61 26.08 -19.42
CA LYS A 17 -21.31 25.42 -19.57
C LYS A 17 -21.52 23.92 -19.58
N ASP A 18 -20.77 23.21 -20.38
CA ASP A 18 -20.75 21.76 -20.31
C ASP A 18 -20.12 21.29 -19.01
N ILE A 19 -20.69 20.24 -18.42
CA ILE A 19 -20.23 19.64 -17.18
C ILE A 19 -19.59 18.30 -17.54
N ILE A 20 -18.33 18.13 -17.17
CA ILE A 20 -17.61 16.87 -17.29
C ILE A 20 -17.56 16.21 -15.92
N GLU A 21 -18.24 15.09 -15.78
CA GLU A 21 -18.19 14.24 -14.61
C GLU A 21 -17.11 13.17 -14.81
N ILE A 22 -16.19 13.05 -13.88
CA ILE A 22 -15.08 12.09 -13.88
C ILE A 22 -15.34 11.06 -12.79
N TYR A 23 -15.44 9.79 -13.18
CA TYR A 23 -15.81 8.66 -12.32
C TYR A 23 -14.67 7.68 -12.17
N PRO A 24 -14.37 7.18 -10.95
CA PRO A 24 -13.61 5.97 -10.79
C PRO A 24 -14.46 4.77 -11.21
N LYS A 25 -13.84 3.82 -11.87
CA LYS A 25 -14.43 2.53 -12.22
C LYS A 25 -13.49 1.42 -11.80
N PHE A 26 -13.95 0.57 -10.90
CA PHE A 26 -13.13 -0.49 -10.35
C PHE A 26 -13.19 -1.77 -11.17
N ILE A 27 -12.03 -2.35 -11.45
CA ILE A 27 -11.90 -3.58 -12.22
C ILE A 27 -11.72 -4.74 -11.24
N ILE A 28 -12.63 -5.71 -11.28
CA ILE A 28 -12.56 -6.91 -10.46
C ILE A 28 -11.53 -7.84 -11.06
N LYS A 29 -10.30 -7.79 -10.54
CA LYS A 29 -9.18 -8.68 -10.90
C LYS A 29 -8.18 -8.75 -9.76
N LYS A 30 -7.28 -9.72 -9.79
CA LYS A 30 -6.14 -9.73 -8.87
C LYS A 30 -5.28 -8.49 -9.15
N SER A 31 -5.19 -7.62 -8.16
CA SER A 31 -4.36 -6.42 -8.21
C SER A 31 -2.97 -6.71 -7.65
N SER A 32 -1.95 -6.05 -8.21
CA SER A 32 -0.60 -6.02 -7.64
C SER A 32 -0.40 -4.88 -6.65
N ASP A 33 -1.34 -3.93 -6.62
CA ASP A 33 -1.26 -2.70 -5.83
C ASP A 33 -2.19 -2.71 -4.62
N LEU A 34 -3.13 -3.65 -4.57
CA LEU A 34 -4.18 -3.71 -3.56
C LEU A 34 -4.29 -5.11 -2.99
N MET A 35 -4.37 -5.22 -1.67
CA MET A 35 -4.67 -6.45 -0.95
C MET A 35 -6.00 -6.34 -0.22
N ILE A 36 -6.82 -7.40 -0.34
CA ILE A 36 -8.12 -7.52 0.33
C ILE A 36 -8.07 -8.77 1.22
N ARG A 37 -8.61 -8.65 2.44
CA ARG A 37 -8.70 -9.75 3.40
C ARG A 37 -10.14 -9.92 3.87
N GLY A 38 -10.70 -11.11 3.64
CA GLY A 38 -12.06 -11.42 4.08
C GLY A 38 -13.18 -10.59 3.39
N GLY A 39 -12.85 -9.87 2.31
CA GLY A 39 -13.77 -8.96 1.63
C GLY A 39 -13.66 -7.50 2.06
N ASP A 40 -12.74 -7.20 2.98
CA ASP A 40 -12.46 -5.83 3.42
C ASP A 40 -11.09 -5.37 2.93
N PHE A 41 -10.91 -4.07 2.83
CA PHE A 41 -9.61 -3.48 2.54
C PHE A 41 -8.57 -3.96 3.54
N TYR A 42 -7.39 -4.33 3.05
CA TYR A 42 -6.29 -4.77 3.90
C TYR A 42 -5.07 -3.87 3.76
N ALA A 43 -4.56 -3.66 2.53
CA ALA A 43 -3.44 -2.77 2.30
C ALA A 43 -3.35 -2.32 0.83
N ILE A 44 -2.74 -1.17 0.62
CA ILE A 44 -2.41 -0.61 -0.70
C ILE A 44 -0.94 -0.24 -0.77
N TRP A 45 -0.31 -0.48 -1.93
CA TRP A 45 1.07 -0.08 -2.18
C TRP A 45 1.17 1.41 -2.46
N ILE A 46 2.05 2.10 -1.70
CA ILE A 46 2.36 3.52 -1.89
C ILE A 46 3.74 3.64 -2.52
N GLU A 47 3.79 3.87 -3.82
CA GLU A 47 5.04 3.92 -4.60
C GLU A 47 6.03 4.96 -4.03
N GLU A 48 5.55 6.13 -3.66
CA GLU A 48 6.37 7.23 -3.15
C GLU A 48 7.03 6.89 -1.80
N ARG A 49 6.39 6.06 -0.99
CA ARG A 49 6.93 5.60 0.30
C ARG A 49 7.75 4.32 0.15
N GLY A 50 7.51 3.56 -0.92
CA GLY A 50 8.04 2.21 -1.10
C GLY A 50 7.57 1.27 0.00
N LEU A 51 6.32 1.42 0.46
CA LEU A 51 5.72 0.66 1.55
C LEU A 51 4.24 0.40 1.28
N TRP A 52 3.72 -0.65 1.89
CA TRP A 52 2.28 -0.91 1.95
C TRP A 52 1.64 -0.06 3.04
N SER A 53 0.48 0.52 2.77
CA SER A 53 -0.33 1.21 3.78
C SER A 53 -1.55 0.38 4.13
N THR A 54 -1.83 0.26 5.42
CA THR A 54 -3.06 -0.35 5.95
C THR A 54 -4.14 0.69 6.24
N ASP A 55 -3.87 1.96 5.96
CA ASP A 55 -4.84 3.03 6.10
C ASP A 55 -5.67 3.15 4.82
N GLU A 56 -6.97 2.92 4.91
CA GLU A 56 -7.90 3.06 3.78
C GLU A 56 -7.95 4.49 3.24
N GLN A 57 -7.69 5.49 4.07
CA GLN A 57 -7.64 6.88 3.62
C GLN A 57 -6.54 7.10 2.58
N ASP A 58 -5.40 6.41 2.69
CA ASP A 58 -4.36 6.45 1.66
C ASP A 58 -4.89 5.92 0.33
N ALA A 59 -5.71 4.87 0.32
CA ALA A 59 -6.34 4.36 -0.90
C ALA A 59 -7.31 5.36 -1.51
N LEU A 60 -8.16 5.98 -0.69
CA LEU A 60 -9.11 7.00 -1.14
C LEU A 60 -8.39 8.23 -1.74
N GLN A 61 -7.31 8.68 -1.11
CA GLN A 61 -6.48 9.78 -1.61
C GLN A 61 -5.74 9.45 -2.91
N LEU A 62 -5.25 8.21 -3.05
CA LEU A 62 -4.63 7.76 -4.30
C LEU A 62 -5.62 7.77 -5.45
N ILE A 63 -6.84 7.29 -5.23
CA ILE A 63 -7.92 7.33 -6.24
C ILE A 63 -8.26 8.77 -6.62
N ASP A 64 -8.42 9.66 -5.65
CA ASP A 64 -8.68 11.09 -5.90
C ASP A 64 -7.57 11.71 -6.75
N ARG A 65 -6.32 11.43 -6.42
CA ARG A 65 -5.15 11.91 -7.19
C ARG A 65 -5.15 11.40 -8.63
N GLU A 66 -5.48 10.13 -8.85
CA GLU A 66 -5.56 9.58 -10.20
C GLU A 66 -6.67 10.24 -11.05
N LEU A 67 -7.82 10.59 -10.44
CA LEU A 67 -8.88 11.31 -11.14
C LEU A 67 -8.43 12.71 -11.55
N LYS A 68 -7.71 13.42 -10.68
CA LYS A 68 -7.16 14.74 -10.96
C LYS A 68 -6.08 14.69 -12.04
N ASN A 69 -5.16 13.73 -11.95
CA ASN A 69 -4.13 13.51 -12.96
C ASN A 69 -4.75 13.22 -14.33
N TYR A 70 -5.77 12.38 -14.37
CA TYR A 70 -6.49 12.08 -15.62
C TYR A 70 -7.06 13.34 -16.27
N TYR A 71 -7.66 14.23 -15.48
CA TYR A 71 -8.17 15.49 -16.00
C TYR A 71 -7.04 16.37 -16.56
N GLU A 72 -5.94 16.52 -15.84
CA GLU A 72 -4.80 17.32 -16.29
C GLU A 72 -4.23 16.81 -17.63
N GLU A 73 -4.15 15.49 -17.81
CA GLU A 73 -3.71 14.87 -19.07
C GLU A 73 -4.70 15.11 -20.22
N LYS A 74 -6.00 15.13 -19.93
CA LYS A 74 -7.06 15.17 -20.94
C LYS A 74 -7.69 16.54 -21.13
N LYS A 75 -7.38 17.54 -20.33
CA LYS A 75 -8.04 18.85 -20.38
C LYS A 75 -7.99 19.52 -21.76
N GLY A 76 -6.94 19.31 -22.52
CA GLY A 76 -6.82 19.81 -23.90
C GLY A 76 -7.73 19.14 -24.93
N THR A 77 -8.37 18.02 -24.57
CA THR A 77 -9.32 17.32 -25.45
C THR A 77 -10.77 17.75 -25.24
N PHE A 78 -11.05 18.54 -24.21
CA PHE A 78 -12.39 19.04 -23.92
C PHE A 78 -12.60 20.39 -24.61
N GLU A 79 -13.63 20.47 -25.44
CA GLU A 79 -13.97 21.68 -26.18
C GLU A 79 -14.68 22.70 -25.28
N GLY A 80 -14.32 23.97 -25.42
CA GLY A 80 -15.00 25.09 -24.75
C GLY A 80 -14.69 25.24 -23.26
N THR A 81 -15.49 26.07 -22.59
CA THR A 81 -15.37 26.25 -21.13
C THR A 81 -16.20 25.19 -20.41
N VAL A 82 -15.51 24.28 -19.74
CA VAL A 82 -16.15 23.17 -19.03
C VAL A 82 -16.08 23.36 -17.51
N ARG A 83 -17.09 22.85 -16.80
CA ARG A 83 -17.04 22.63 -15.35
C ARG A 83 -16.72 21.17 -15.10
N VAL A 84 -15.70 20.91 -14.28
CA VAL A 84 -15.30 19.54 -13.91
C VAL A 84 -15.88 19.17 -12.56
N LEU A 85 -16.45 17.99 -12.46
CA LEU A 85 -16.91 17.39 -11.21
C LEU A 85 -16.21 16.04 -11.05
N TYR A 86 -15.44 15.91 -9.98
CA TYR A 86 -14.86 14.62 -9.58
C TYR A 86 -15.89 13.86 -8.76
N MET A 87 -16.38 12.75 -9.30
CA MET A 87 -17.40 11.93 -8.66
C MET A 87 -16.73 10.98 -7.65
N TRP A 88 -16.10 11.57 -6.64
CA TRP A 88 -15.35 10.88 -5.58
C TRP A 88 -15.56 11.59 -4.23
N ASP A 89 -16.82 11.74 -3.86
CA ASP A 89 -17.27 12.35 -2.61
C ASP A 89 -18.36 11.50 -1.97
N ALA A 90 -18.77 11.85 -0.76
CA ALA A 90 -19.82 11.15 -0.03
C ALA A 90 -21.18 11.18 -0.75
N GLU A 91 -21.44 12.23 -1.55
CA GLU A 91 -22.73 12.41 -2.23
C GLU A 91 -22.82 11.62 -3.54
N SER A 92 -21.69 11.34 -4.18
CA SER A 92 -21.65 10.62 -5.46
C SER A 92 -21.97 9.12 -5.35
N GLY A 93 -21.93 8.53 -4.14
CA GLY A 93 -22.07 7.09 -3.91
C GLY A 93 -20.91 6.26 -4.42
N MET A 94 -19.80 6.89 -4.84
CA MET A 94 -18.64 6.17 -5.38
C MET A 94 -17.78 5.56 -4.27
N ILE A 95 -17.79 6.10 -3.06
CA ILE A 95 -17.16 5.50 -1.88
C ILE A 95 -17.86 4.18 -1.52
N ASP A 96 -19.20 4.14 -1.56
CA ASP A 96 -19.95 2.89 -1.39
C ASP A 96 -19.60 1.88 -2.50
N SER A 97 -19.38 2.36 -3.71
CA SER A 97 -18.95 1.52 -4.83
C SER A 97 -17.55 0.94 -4.60
N TRP A 98 -16.66 1.68 -3.96
CA TRP A 98 -15.35 1.20 -3.51
C TRP A 98 -15.49 0.07 -2.48
N HIS A 99 -16.29 0.25 -1.43
CA HIS A 99 -16.52 -0.79 -0.42
C HIS A 99 -17.12 -2.06 -1.05
N LYS A 100 -18.12 -1.91 -1.92
CA LYS A 100 -18.71 -3.03 -2.67
C LYS A 100 -17.69 -3.72 -3.58
N TYR A 101 -16.77 -2.97 -4.17
CA TYR A 101 -15.68 -3.52 -4.95
C TYR A 101 -14.76 -4.37 -4.07
N CYS A 102 -14.33 -3.88 -2.90
CA CYS A 102 -13.52 -4.63 -1.97
C CYS A 102 -14.19 -5.95 -1.56
N GLN A 103 -15.51 -5.93 -1.29
CA GLN A 103 -16.29 -7.13 -0.96
C GLN A 103 -16.34 -8.16 -2.09
N LYS A 104 -16.28 -7.72 -3.35
CA LYS A 104 -16.34 -8.60 -4.54
C LYS A 104 -14.96 -9.04 -5.01
N GLN A 105 -13.90 -8.42 -4.53
CA GLN A 105 -12.52 -8.75 -4.90
C GLN A 105 -12.15 -10.13 -4.36
N MET A 106 -11.15 -10.76 -5.00
CA MET A 106 -10.68 -12.10 -4.59
C MET A 106 -10.14 -12.08 -3.16
N ARG A 107 -10.76 -12.87 -2.28
CA ARG A 107 -10.48 -12.88 -0.84
C ARG A 107 -9.11 -13.43 -0.47
N ASP A 108 -8.49 -14.21 -1.36
CA ASP A 108 -7.22 -14.92 -1.12
C ASP A 108 -6.00 -14.18 -1.67
N SER A 109 -6.14 -12.89 -1.99
CA SER A 109 -5.07 -12.10 -2.59
C SER A 109 -4.36 -11.20 -1.58
N PHE A 110 -4.11 -11.69 -0.37
CA PHE A 110 -3.33 -10.92 0.60
C PHE A 110 -2.08 -11.69 1.06
N HIS A 111 -1.07 -10.95 1.48
CA HIS A 111 0.11 -11.46 2.17
C HIS A 111 0.19 -10.83 3.55
N MET A 112 0.74 -11.56 4.51
CA MET A 112 1.05 -10.99 5.82
C MET A 112 2.06 -9.87 5.64
N LEU A 113 1.82 -8.76 6.33
CA LEU A 113 2.74 -7.63 6.34
C LEU A 113 3.75 -7.75 7.47
N ASP A 114 4.92 -7.16 7.25
CA ASP A 114 5.95 -6.98 8.26
C ASP A 114 6.49 -8.28 8.88
N GLU A 115 6.46 -9.39 8.11
CA GLU A 115 7.12 -10.64 8.50
C GLU A 115 8.66 -10.46 8.56
N LYS A 116 9.19 -9.49 7.81
CA LYS A 116 10.61 -9.13 7.74
C LYS A 116 10.79 -7.70 8.23
N LEU A 117 11.81 -7.45 9.03
CA LEU A 117 12.16 -6.09 9.45
C LEU A 117 12.80 -5.32 8.30
N ILE A 118 12.35 -4.09 8.10
CA ILE A 118 12.88 -3.16 7.11
C ILE A 118 13.58 -2.01 7.84
N PHE A 119 14.87 -1.84 7.60
CA PHE A 119 15.69 -0.80 8.19
C PHE A 119 15.77 0.44 7.29
N SER A 120 16.25 1.56 7.80
CA SER A 120 16.33 2.82 7.05
C SER A 120 17.16 2.70 5.77
N ASN A 121 18.20 1.88 5.78
CA ASN A 121 19.07 1.60 4.64
C ASN A 121 18.66 0.39 3.80
N SER A 122 17.53 -0.28 4.10
CA SER A 122 17.06 -1.41 3.31
C SER A 122 16.49 -0.96 1.98
N LYS A 123 16.87 -1.67 0.90
CA LYS A 123 16.16 -1.58 -0.38
C LYS A 123 14.87 -2.38 -0.27
N VAL A 124 13.74 -1.72 -0.49
CA VAL A 124 12.41 -2.33 -0.38
C VAL A 124 11.75 -2.38 -1.74
N ASN A 125 11.09 -3.47 -2.02
CA ASN A 125 10.22 -3.63 -3.17
C ASN A 125 8.83 -4.12 -2.73
N LYS A 126 7.87 -4.09 -3.63
CA LYS A 126 6.48 -4.46 -3.37
C LYS A 126 6.30 -5.87 -2.77
N ARG A 127 7.19 -6.81 -3.11
CA ARG A 127 7.14 -8.21 -2.65
C ARG A 127 7.71 -8.43 -1.25
N ASP A 128 8.34 -7.41 -0.65
CA ASP A 128 8.79 -7.49 0.73
C ASP A 128 7.62 -7.34 1.72
N TYR A 129 6.43 -6.95 1.23
CA TYR A 129 5.19 -6.83 2.01
C TYR A 129 5.38 -6.09 3.33
N ALA A 130 6.13 -4.98 3.28
CA ALA A 130 6.43 -4.17 4.45
C ALA A 130 5.51 -2.95 4.53
N SER A 131 4.93 -2.71 5.70
CA SER A 131 4.15 -1.50 6.01
C SER A 131 4.93 -0.50 6.86
N LYS A 132 6.03 -0.93 7.45
CA LYS A 132 6.84 -0.12 8.36
C LYS A 132 8.31 -0.17 7.99
N ARG A 133 9.01 0.91 8.30
CA ARG A 133 10.46 1.02 8.17
C ARG A 133 11.03 1.53 9.49
N LEU A 134 12.03 0.85 10.00
CA LEU A 134 12.77 1.27 11.19
C LEU A 134 13.60 2.52 10.85
N SER A 135 13.70 3.44 11.78
CA SER A 135 14.41 4.73 11.60
C SER A 135 15.93 4.62 11.62
N TYR A 136 16.46 3.48 12.03
CA TYR A 136 17.90 3.22 12.12
C TYR A 136 18.34 2.20 11.05
N PRO A 137 19.63 2.26 10.62
CA PRO A 137 20.18 1.33 9.65
C PRO A 137 20.51 -0.02 10.27
N LEU A 138 20.58 -1.06 9.44
CA LEU A 138 21.26 -2.31 9.78
C LEU A 138 22.67 -2.23 9.20
N GLU A 139 23.66 -2.16 10.08
CA GLU A 139 25.09 -2.04 9.71
C GLU A 139 25.99 -2.72 10.76
N PRO A 140 27.20 -3.13 10.38
CA PRO A 140 28.17 -3.62 11.34
C PRO A 140 28.47 -2.58 12.42
N GLY A 141 28.59 -3.03 13.65
CA GLY A 141 28.89 -2.18 14.79
C GLY A 141 29.80 -2.88 15.80
N GLU A 142 30.24 -2.16 16.82
CA GLU A 142 31.01 -2.74 17.91
C GLU A 142 30.11 -3.59 18.81
N THR A 143 30.51 -4.83 19.04
CA THR A 143 29.73 -5.80 19.81
C THR A 143 30.36 -6.13 21.18
N GLN A 144 31.46 -5.49 21.56
CA GLN A 144 32.22 -5.83 22.77
C GLN A 144 31.39 -5.86 24.06
N ALA A 145 30.50 -4.87 24.24
CA ALA A 145 29.61 -4.82 25.41
C ALA A 145 28.58 -5.96 25.38
N TYR A 146 28.03 -6.24 24.22
CA TYR A 146 27.12 -7.35 23.99
C TYR A 146 27.81 -8.69 24.21
N ASP A 147 28.99 -8.90 23.64
CA ASP A 147 29.76 -10.14 23.75
C ASP A 147 30.11 -10.43 25.21
N LYS A 148 30.54 -9.41 25.96
CA LYS A 148 30.82 -9.53 27.39
C LYS A 148 29.59 -9.89 28.21
N LEU A 149 28.44 -9.25 27.92
CA LEU A 149 27.17 -9.54 28.58
C LEU A 149 26.73 -10.97 28.32
N MET A 150 26.69 -11.36 27.03
CA MET A 150 26.24 -12.68 26.63
C MET A 150 27.11 -13.80 27.15
N SER A 151 28.43 -13.65 27.13
CA SER A 151 29.37 -14.65 27.69
C SER A 151 29.32 -14.77 29.23
N THR A 152 28.79 -13.75 29.90
CA THR A 152 28.61 -13.77 31.37
C THR A 152 27.31 -14.50 31.75
N LEU A 153 26.29 -14.40 30.95
CA LEU A 153 24.92 -14.88 31.26
C LEU A 153 24.62 -16.24 30.67
N TYR A 154 25.22 -16.58 29.55
CA TYR A 154 24.85 -17.76 28.75
C TYR A 154 26.08 -18.56 28.34
N SER A 155 25.89 -19.88 28.23
CA SER A 155 26.84 -20.77 27.57
C SER A 155 26.93 -20.45 26.06
N GLU A 156 27.97 -20.89 25.40
CA GLU A 156 28.18 -20.67 23.96
C GLU A 156 27.00 -21.26 23.12
N GLU A 157 26.51 -22.43 23.53
CA GLU A 157 25.36 -23.07 22.86
C GLU A 157 24.07 -22.25 23.01
N GLU A 158 23.77 -21.75 24.21
CA GLU A 158 22.60 -20.92 24.47
C GLU A 158 22.69 -19.57 23.75
N ARG A 159 23.87 -18.95 23.77
CA ARG A 159 24.14 -17.73 23.02
C ARG A 159 23.86 -17.90 21.53
N HIS A 160 24.34 -18.98 20.94
CA HIS A 160 24.12 -19.28 19.52
C HIS A 160 22.63 -19.42 19.19
N LYS A 161 21.86 -20.09 20.05
CA LYS A 161 20.40 -20.21 19.90
C LYS A 161 19.69 -18.86 19.96
N ILE A 162 20.11 -17.99 20.88
CA ILE A 162 19.54 -16.62 21.02
C ILE A 162 19.86 -15.79 19.79
N GLU A 163 21.10 -15.77 19.33
CA GLU A 163 21.54 -15.03 18.16
C GLU A 163 20.83 -15.53 16.88
N TRP A 164 20.66 -16.83 16.77
CA TRP A 164 19.88 -17.42 15.68
C TRP A 164 18.40 -16.98 15.72
N ALA A 165 17.77 -16.98 16.90
CA ALA A 165 16.40 -16.52 17.07
C ALA A 165 16.24 -15.03 16.71
N ILE A 166 17.17 -14.16 17.14
CA ILE A 166 17.18 -12.75 16.76
C ILE A 166 17.34 -12.60 15.25
N GLY A 167 18.28 -13.32 14.65
CA GLY A 167 18.50 -13.31 13.20
C GLY A 167 17.26 -13.74 12.41
N SER A 168 16.52 -14.74 12.90
CA SER A 168 15.28 -15.22 12.26
C SER A 168 14.17 -14.17 12.26
N ILE A 169 14.07 -13.35 13.31
CA ILE A 169 13.12 -12.23 13.36
C ILE A 169 13.49 -11.16 12.32
N VAL A 170 14.79 -10.84 12.22
CA VAL A 170 15.29 -9.84 11.25
C VAL A 170 15.01 -10.28 9.80
N THR A 171 15.17 -11.56 9.51
CA THR A 171 14.99 -12.10 8.15
C THR A 171 13.55 -12.50 7.82
N GLY A 172 12.66 -12.58 8.81
CA GLY A 172 11.29 -13.07 8.65
C GLY A 172 11.18 -14.59 8.54
N ASP A 173 12.23 -15.34 8.89
CA ASP A 173 12.28 -16.81 8.81
C ASP A 173 11.72 -17.51 10.05
N SER A 174 10.82 -16.87 10.78
CA SER A 174 10.24 -17.37 12.04
C SER A 174 9.58 -18.75 11.94
N LYS A 175 9.17 -19.19 10.75
CA LYS A 175 8.58 -20.52 10.51
C LYS A 175 9.56 -21.69 10.60
N LYS A 176 10.86 -21.42 10.66
CA LYS A 176 11.90 -22.43 10.83
C LYS A 176 12.25 -22.73 12.30
N ILE A 177 11.51 -22.12 13.23
CA ILE A 177 11.73 -22.24 14.69
C ILE A 177 10.93 -23.41 15.30
N GLN A 178 10.30 -24.27 14.50
CA GLN A 178 9.59 -25.46 14.99
C GLN A 178 10.45 -26.71 14.94
#